data_4ec73cd1df4611e53bb91e9ab5a08f3c
#
_entry.id   4ec73cd1df4611e53bb91e9ab5a08f3c
#
_cell.length_a   1.000
_cell.length_b   1.000
_cell.length_c   1.000
_cell.angle_alpha   90.00
_cell.angle_beta   90.00
_cell.angle_gamma   90.00
#
_symmetry.space_group_name_H-M   'P 1'
#
loop_
_entity.id
_entity.type
_entity.pdbx_description
1 polymer ?
#
loop_
_entity_poly.entity_id
_entity_poly.type
_entity_poly.pdbx_seq_one_letter_code
_entity_poly.pdbx_strand_id
1 'polypeptide(L)'
;MFTASKLKVMQLRSYDLFLDLDFQNLQFRGRVLIELESERDVTLNSIGLRILNSRSDGKTLDFEQSGEDLLIKTGPFKGTVEVEYAGSIPDLLVGIYRAPYDGTYMVTTQFEAAHARRMLPCVDHPDYKAEFKLTLKIDKDLDAISNMPIESVEVEDDKKVVSFQKTLRMSTYLLYLGIGRFEEAKERLGDIEVIFATSTGKAGKGQFALEAAKRSLEFYQSYFGISYMLPKVHLITVPEFAAGAMENWGAITFREAALEVDENSGFKTRRRVAEVVAHELAHQWFGNLVTMKWWNDLWLNESFATFMGYKVVDTAYPEWSVWQEFLITEASGAMARDSLKNTHPIEVDIKSPDEIEQIFDEISYGKGACILRMIEAY
;
A
#
# COMPACT_ATOMS: atom_id res chain seq x y z
N MET A 1 -11.62 15.60 14.10
CA MET A 1 -12.04 14.30 14.65
C MET A 1 -13.14 13.74 13.76
N PHE A 2 -12.81 12.82 12.85
CA PHE A 2 -13.79 12.16 11.98
C PHE A 2 -14.48 11.05 12.79
N THR A 3 -15.64 11.34 13.36
CA THR A 3 -16.49 10.30 13.93
C THR A 3 -17.29 9.63 12.80
N ALA A 4 -17.55 8.35 12.90
CA ALA A 4 -18.28 7.55 11.90
C ALA A 4 -19.61 8.18 11.42
N SER A 5 -20.20 9.11 12.16
CA SER A 5 -21.42 9.83 11.80
C SER A 5 -21.22 10.96 10.78
N LYS A 6 -19.99 11.48 10.61
CA LYS A 6 -19.69 12.59 9.65
C LYS A 6 -19.45 12.10 8.22
N LEU A 7 -19.17 10.81 8.04
CA LEU A 7 -18.69 10.23 6.78
C LEU A 7 -19.79 9.79 5.80
N LYS A 8 -21.02 9.58 6.25
CA LYS A 8 -22.16 9.20 5.36
C LYS A 8 -22.60 10.26 4.36
N VAL A 9 -21.92 11.43 4.34
CA VAL A 9 -22.32 12.64 3.63
C VAL A 9 -21.49 12.88 2.37
N MET A 10 -20.43 12.08 2.12
CA MET A 10 -19.56 12.27 0.96
C MET A 10 -19.42 10.97 0.16
N GLN A 11 -19.49 11.09 -1.17
CA GLN A 11 -19.21 10.01 -2.11
C GLN A 11 -18.00 10.40 -2.96
N LEU A 12 -16.96 9.60 -2.91
CA LEU A 12 -15.75 9.77 -3.74
C LEU A 12 -15.84 8.90 -4.99
N ARG A 13 -15.35 9.44 -6.12
CA ARG A 13 -15.26 8.73 -7.39
C ARG A 13 -13.81 8.52 -7.82
N SER A 14 -13.06 9.60 -7.95
CA SER A 14 -11.69 9.51 -8.45
C SER A 14 -10.78 10.63 -7.94
N TYR A 15 -9.48 10.33 -7.96
CA TYR A 15 -8.38 11.27 -7.83
C TYR A 15 -7.58 11.27 -9.13
N ASP A 16 -7.36 12.43 -9.73
CA ASP A 16 -6.38 12.64 -10.81
C ASP A 16 -5.22 13.46 -10.22
N LEU A 17 -4.10 12.81 -10.04
CA LEU A 17 -2.95 13.30 -9.28
C LEU A 17 -1.78 13.57 -10.21
N PHE A 18 -1.28 14.80 -10.21
CA PHE A 18 -0.04 15.21 -10.85
C PHE A 18 0.97 15.64 -9.78
N LEU A 19 2.18 15.09 -9.83
CA LEU A 19 3.30 15.46 -8.97
C LEU A 19 4.50 15.86 -9.81
N ASP A 20 5.04 17.05 -9.61
CA ASP A 20 6.32 17.51 -10.12
C ASP A 20 7.36 17.42 -9.00
N LEU A 21 8.30 16.48 -9.12
CA LEU A 21 9.29 16.20 -8.10
C LEU A 21 10.62 16.89 -8.42
N ASP A 22 11.14 17.57 -7.41
CA ASP A 22 12.50 18.05 -7.34
C ASP A 22 13.31 17.05 -6.50
N PHE A 23 13.94 16.11 -7.21
CA PHE A 23 14.67 15.01 -6.59
C PHE A 23 15.91 15.52 -5.82
N GLN A 24 16.56 16.60 -6.27
CA GLN A 24 17.76 17.15 -5.62
C GLN A 24 17.42 17.86 -4.30
N ASN A 25 16.35 18.67 -4.30
CA ASN A 25 15.95 19.44 -3.13
C ASN A 25 14.95 18.72 -2.23
N LEU A 26 14.55 17.50 -2.59
CA LEU A 26 13.60 16.66 -1.84
C LEU A 26 12.29 17.41 -1.58
N GLN A 27 11.74 18.01 -2.62
CA GLN A 27 10.47 18.74 -2.61
C GLN A 27 9.59 18.29 -3.77
N PHE A 28 8.32 18.57 -3.67
CA PHE A 28 7.38 18.36 -4.76
C PHE A 28 6.30 19.43 -4.79
N ARG A 29 5.75 19.64 -5.98
CA ARG A 29 4.48 20.34 -6.20
C ARG A 29 3.45 19.36 -6.68
N GLY A 30 2.29 19.41 -6.09
CA GLY A 30 1.17 18.55 -6.43
C GLY A 30 -0.03 19.34 -6.91
N ARG A 31 -0.78 18.73 -7.81
CA ARG A 31 -2.14 19.10 -8.17
C ARG A 31 -2.99 17.86 -8.14
N VAL A 32 -4.08 17.91 -7.43
CA VAL A 32 -5.06 16.83 -7.39
C VAL A 32 -6.44 17.33 -7.78
N LEU A 33 -7.08 16.62 -8.71
CA LEU A 33 -8.49 16.79 -9.05
C LEU A 33 -9.27 15.67 -8.38
N ILE A 34 -10.24 16.02 -7.55
CA ILE A 34 -11.03 15.08 -6.76
C ILE A 34 -12.48 15.16 -7.23
N GLU A 35 -12.96 14.10 -7.90
CA GLU A 35 -14.36 13.99 -8.28
C GLU A 35 -15.17 13.42 -7.12
N LEU A 36 -16.12 14.20 -6.61
CA LEU A 36 -16.90 13.83 -5.43
C LEU A 36 -18.31 14.47 -5.42
N GLU A 37 -19.14 13.94 -4.53
CA GLU A 37 -20.42 14.52 -4.14
C GLU A 37 -20.46 14.68 -2.61
N SER A 38 -20.85 15.86 -2.10
CA SER A 38 -20.93 16.17 -0.67
C SER A 38 -22.17 17.00 -0.36
N GLU A 39 -22.83 16.72 0.76
CA GLU A 39 -24.00 17.50 1.22
C GLU A 39 -23.59 18.79 1.95
N ARG A 40 -22.30 19.05 2.16
CA ARG A 40 -21.74 20.20 2.86
C ARG A 40 -20.35 20.53 2.32
N ASP A 41 -19.67 21.48 2.95
CA ASP A 41 -18.26 21.80 2.67
C ASP A 41 -17.40 20.54 2.64
N VAL A 42 -16.45 20.50 1.70
CA VAL A 42 -15.54 19.36 1.53
C VAL A 42 -14.44 19.43 2.58
N THR A 43 -14.29 18.37 3.36
CA THR A 43 -13.17 18.23 4.32
C THR A 43 -12.27 17.10 3.84
N LEU A 44 -10.98 17.42 3.67
CA LEU A 44 -9.90 16.47 3.32
C LEU A 44 -8.90 16.38 4.47
N ASN A 45 -8.13 15.31 4.54
CA ASN A 45 -6.97 15.21 5.41
C ASN A 45 -5.72 15.72 4.68
N SER A 46 -4.85 16.42 5.42
CA SER A 46 -3.60 17.00 4.89
C SER A 46 -2.62 17.27 6.03
N ILE A 47 -1.44 16.65 5.99
CA ILE A 47 -0.38 16.84 6.99
C ILE A 47 0.91 17.26 6.29
N GLY A 48 1.51 18.36 6.76
CA GLY A 48 2.79 18.83 6.26
C GLY A 48 2.76 19.38 4.83
N LEU A 49 1.58 19.51 4.23
CA LEU A 49 1.37 20.08 2.91
C LEU A 49 1.00 21.55 3.01
N ARG A 50 1.62 22.38 2.20
CA ARG A 50 1.24 23.79 2.04
C ARG A 50 0.25 23.89 0.89
N ILE A 51 -1.01 24.18 1.20
CA ILE A 51 -2.05 24.42 0.19
C ILE A 51 -1.81 25.77 -0.48
N LEU A 52 -1.76 25.78 -1.80
CA LEU A 52 -1.48 26.95 -2.60
C LEU A 52 -2.76 27.57 -3.17
N ASN A 53 -3.69 26.69 -3.58
CA ASN A 53 -4.93 27.11 -4.19
C ASN A 53 -5.98 26.00 -4.15
N SER A 54 -7.25 26.37 -4.19
CA SER A 54 -8.38 25.46 -4.40
C SER A 54 -9.35 26.05 -5.40
N ARG A 55 -9.86 25.23 -6.33
CA ARG A 55 -10.77 25.67 -7.40
C ARG A 55 -11.83 24.61 -7.70
N SER A 56 -12.94 25.06 -8.31
CA SER A 56 -13.88 24.21 -9.02
C SER A 56 -14.44 24.98 -10.20
N ASP A 57 -14.50 24.32 -11.37
CA ASP A 57 -14.96 24.92 -12.64
C ASP A 57 -14.29 26.28 -12.94
N GLY A 58 -12.97 26.37 -12.67
CA GLY A 58 -12.15 27.58 -12.88
C GLY A 58 -12.38 28.70 -11.83
N LYS A 59 -13.28 28.52 -10.88
CA LYS A 59 -13.54 29.48 -9.79
C LYS A 59 -12.72 29.12 -8.57
N THR A 60 -12.05 30.10 -7.97
CA THR A 60 -11.35 29.92 -6.68
C THR A 60 -12.35 29.63 -5.57
N LEU A 61 -12.01 28.69 -4.71
CA LEU A 61 -12.75 28.34 -3.50
C LEU A 61 -11.92 28.76 -2.28
N ASP A 62 -12.59 29.34 -1.30
CA ASP A 62 -11.97 29.60 0.00
C ASP A 62 -11.71 28.30 0.75
N PHE A 63 -10.59 28.24 1.46
CA PHE A 63 -10.22 27.09 2.26
C PHE A 63 -9.59 27.50 3.59
N GLU A 64 -9.67 26.60 4.56
CA GLU A 64 -9.05 26.72 5.87
C GLU A 64 -8.31 25.45 6.20
N GLN A 65 -7.05 25.54 6.62
CA GLN A 65 -6.25 24.40 7.09
C GLN A 65 -6.08 24.49 8.60
N SER A 66 -6.49 23.47 9.33
CA SER A 66 -6.41 23.40 10.78
C SER A 66 -6.04 21.99 11.24
N GLY A 67 -4.85 21.86 11.87
CA GLY A 67 -4.33 20.54 12.24
C GLY A 67 -4.13 19.65 11.01
N GLU A 68 -4.82 18.52 10.99
CA GLU A 68 -4.79 17.55 9.88
C GLU A 68 -5.93 17.74 8.88
N ASP A 69 -6.81 18.68 9.08
CA ASP A 69 -7.99 18.93 8.25
C ASP A 69 -7.78 20.11 7.30
N LEU A 70 -8.17 19.92 6.05
CA LEU A 70 -8.32 20.94 5.03
C LEU A 70 -9.81 21.08 4.71
N LEU A 71 -10.43 22.17 5.16
CA LEU A 71 -11.83 22.51 4.88
C LEU A 71 -11.90 23.40 3.66
N ILE A 72 -12.61 22.98 2.61
CA ILE A 72 -12.85 23.73 1.39
C ILE A 72 -14.31 24.17 1.37
N LYS A 73 -14.56 25.48 1.28
CA LYS A 73 -15.89 26.10 1.36
C LYS A 73 -16.67 25.92 0.06
N THR A 74 -17.24 24.74 -0.14
CA THR A 74 -18.02 24.40 -1.35
C THR A 74 -19.52 24.56 -1.13
N GLY A 75 -20.01 24.46 0.11
CA GLY A 75 -21.41 24.14 0.40
C GLY A 75 -21.75 22.72 -0.07
N PRO A 76 -23.04 22.39 -0.26
CA PRO A 76 -23.45 21.18 -0.96
C PRO A 76 -22.88 21.17 -2.37
N PHE A 77 -22.18 20.09 -2.73
CA PHE A 77 -21.31 20.07 -3.90
C PHE A 77 -21.40 18.74 -4.66
N LYS A 78 -21.37 18.81 -5.98
CA LYS A 78 -21.20 17.68 -6.88
C LYS A 78 -20.37 18.11 -8.07
N GLY A 79 -19.18 17.54 -8.21
CA GLY A 79 -18.25 17.91 -9.28
C GLY A 79 -16.82 17.61 -8.93
N THR A 80 -15.90 18.39 -9.48
CA THR A 80 -14.47 18.22 -9.27
C THR A 80 -13.91 19.41 -8.49
N VAL A 81 -13.25 19.12 -7.37
CA VAL A 81 -12.41 20.05 -6.63
C VAL A 81 -10.97 19.86 -7.07
N GLU A 82 -10.32 20.92 -7.50
CA GLU A 82 -8.88 20.99 -7.76
C GLU A 82 -8.17 21.59 -6.57
N VAL A 83 -7.09 20.95 -6.10
CA VAL A 83 -6.22 21.48 -5.04
C VAL A 83 -4.78 21.50 -5.56
N GLU A 84 -4.15 22.67 -5.53
CA GLU A 84 -2.73 22.85 -5.78
C GLU A 84 -1.99 22.97 -4.45
N TYR A 85 -0.88 22.25 -4.30
CA TYR A 85 -0.14 22.18 -3.04
C TYR A 85 1.34 21.93 -3.24
N ALA A 86 2.12 22.06 -2.17
CA ALA A 86 3.54 21.73 -2.17
C ALA A 86 3.89 21.00 -0.87
N GLY A 87 4.86 20.12 -0.96
CA GLY A 87 5.37 19.32 0.17
C GLY A 87 6.87 19.07 0.10
N SER A 88 7.41 18.49 1.15
CA SER A 88 8.78 18.02 1.23
C SER A 88 8.82 16.49 1.30
N ILE A 89 9.97 15.92 0.97
CA ILE A 89 10.24 14.47 1.01
C ILE A 89 11.21 14.23 2.18
N PRO A 90 10.71 13.94 3.39
CA PRO A 90 11.54 13.74 4.58
C PRO A 90 12.15 12.34 4.64
N ASP A 91 12.98 12.10 5.67
CA ASP A 91 13.53 10.78 6.03
C ASP A 91 12.62 10.03 7.04
N LEU A 92 11.32 10.26 6.97
CA LEU A 92 10.33 9.55 7.78
C LEU A 92 9.88 8.30 7.03
N LEU A 93 9.90 7.14 7.61
CA LEU A 93 9.53 5.88 6.93
C LEU A 93 8.02 5.73 6.69
N VAL A 94 7.29 6.84 6.62
CA VAL A 94 5.84 6.94 6.36
C VAL A 94 5.51 8.14 5.47
N GLY A 95 4.40 8.08 4.76
CA GLY A 95 4.03 9.08 3.77
C GLY A 95 4.87 8.93 2.50
N ILE A 96 5.28 10.05 1.88
CA ILE A 96 6.30 10.08 0.85
C ILE A 96 7.66 10.35 1.52
N TYR A 97 8.66 9.53 1.26
CA TYR A 97 9.95 9.65 1.93
C TYR A 97 11.12 9.23 1.06
N ARG A 98 12.32 9.56 1.51
CA ARG A 98 13.60 9.19 0.91
C ARG A 98 14.15 7.92 1.56
N ALA A 99 14.45 6.89 0.79
CA ALA A 99 15.10 5.65 1.21
C ALA A 99 16.51 5.58 0.59
N PRO A 100 17.59 5.83 1.37
CA PRO A 100 18.97 5.83 0.86
C PRO A 100 19.47 4.42 0.55
N TYR A 101 20.29 4.31 -0.51
CA TYR A 101 21.04 3.10 -0.88
C TYR A 101 22.27 3.45 -1.73
N ASP A 102 23.39 2.77 -1.53
CA ASP A 102 24.61 2.80 -2.37
C ASP A 102 25.07 4.22 -2.79
N GLY A 103 25.01 5.18 -1.86
CA GLY A 103 25.40 6.58 -2.11
C GLY A 103 24.40 7.40 -2.90
N THR A 104 23.22 6.85 -3.18
CA THR A 104 22.06 7.52 -3.76
C THR A 104 20.82 7.24 -2.91
N TYR A 105 19.61 7.46 -3.44
CA TYR A 105 18.35 7.15 -2.77
C TYR A 105 17.24 6.90 -3.78
N MET A 106 16.19 6.24 -3.35
CA MET A 106 14.88 6.25 -4.00
C MET A 106 13.92 7.15 -3.22
N VAL A 107 12.94 7.69 -3.89
CA VAL A 107 11.73 8.26 -3.29
C VAL A 107 10.65 7.21 -3.36
N THR A 108 10.05 6.89 -2.23
CA THR A 108 9.02 5.86 -2.12
C THR A 108 7.90 6.29 -1.18
N THR A 109 6.83 5.50 -1.10
CA THR A 109 5.70 5.79 -0.23
C THR A 109 5.38 4.61 0.69
N GLN A 110 4.90 4.94 1.91
CA GLN A 110 4.26 4.03 2.85
C GLN A 110 3.06 4.73 3.47
N PHE A 111 1.85 4.30 3.12
CA PHE A 111 0.64 5.02 3.49
C PHE A 111 -0.23 4.33 4.54
N GLU A 112 -0.07 3.06 4.75
CA GLU A 112 -0.77 2.39 5.84
C GLU A 112 -0.26 2.93 7.20
N ALA A 113 -1.13 3.25 8.13
CA ALA A 113 -2.59 3.13 8.03
C ALA A 113 -3.26 4.39 7.45
N ALA A 114 -2.77 5.61 7.74
CA ALA A 114 -3.40 6.89 7.40
C ALA A 114 -2.35 7.97 7.05
N HIS A 115 -1.39 7.61 6.19
CA HIS A 115 -0.29 8.49 5.81
C HIS A 115 -0.33 8.96 4.36
N ALA A 116 -1.36 8.62 3.57
CA ALA A 116 -1.55 9.21 2.23
C ALA A 116 -1.72 10.73 2.30
N ARG A 117 -2.33 11.24 3.36
CA ARG A 117 -2.48 12.67 3.68
C ARG A 117 -1.17 13.45 3.80
N ARG A 118 -0.01 12.76 3.85
CA ARG A 118 1.33 13.38 3.85
C ARG A 118 1.87 13.62 2.45
N MET A 119 1.23 13.05 1.41
CA MET A 119 1.61 13.26 0.02
C MET A 119 0.54 14.00 -0.78
N LEU A 120 -0.74 13.78 -0.48
CA LEU A 120 -1.85 14.43 -1.19
C LEU A 120 -2.99 14.79 -0.22
N PRO A 121 -3.68 15.91 -0.42
CA PRO A 121 -4.95 16.16 0.26
C PRO A 121 -5.99 15.13 -0.19
N CYS A 122 -6.52 14.34 0.76
CA CYS A 122 -7.43 13.24 0.44
C CYS A 122 -8.40 12.94 1.59
N VAL A 123 -9.40 12.11 1.33
CA VAL A 123 -10.16 11.44 2.38
C VAL A 123 -9.42 10.17 2.74
N ASP A 124 -8.59 10.25 3.78
CA ASP A 124 -7.68 9.17 4.16
C ASP A 124 -8.34 8.20 5.14
N HIS A 125 -9.21 7.36 4.58
CA HIS A 125 -10.07 6.44 5.30
C HIS A 125 -10.35 5.19 4.45
N PRO A 126 -10.22 3.95 4.98
CA PRO A 126 -10.27 2.72 4.19
C PRO A 126 -11.60 2.49 3.44
N ASP A 127 -12.74 2.92 3.99
CA ASP A 127 -14.05 2.76 3.34
C ASP A 127 -14.29 3.72 2.14
N TYR A 128 -13.44 4.76 2.00
CA TYR A 128 -13.56 5.75 0.92
C TYR A 128 -12.72 5.36 -0.28
N LYS A 129 -13.15 4.31 -0.97
CA LYS A 129 -12.48 3.85 -2.20
C LYS A 129 -12.74 4.77 -3.37
N ALA A 130 -11.70 5.06 -4.12
CA ALA A 130 -11.74 5.84 -5.37
C ALA A 130 -10.82 5.24 -6.43
N GLU A 131 -10.98 5.65 -7.68
CA GLU A 131 -10.02 5.38 -8.75
C GLU A 131 -8.90 6.42 -8.71
N PHE A 132 -7.66 6.02 -8.94
CA PHE A 132 -6.51 6.92 -8.98
C PHE A 132 -5.89 6.94 -10.37
N LYS A 133 -5.70 8.14 -10.92
CA LYS A 133 -4.85 8.41 -12.07
C LYS A 133 -3.62 9.13 -11.55
N LEU A 134 -2.43 8.56 -11.73
CA LEU A 134 -1.17 9.15 -11.30
C LEU A 134 -0.34 9.59 -12.49
N THR A 135 0.18 10.81 -12.44
CA THR A 135 1.13 11.35 -13.40
C THR A 135 2.29 12.00 -12.63
N LEU A 136 3.51 11.62 -12.97
CA LEU A 136 4.74 12.07 -12.32
C LEU A 136 5.60 12.84 -13.32
N LYS A 137 6.08 14.02 -12.95
CA LYS A 137 7.16 14.73 -13.64
C LYS A 137 8.44 14.54 -12.83
N ILE A 138 9.42 13.86 -13.41
CA ILE A 138 10.66 13.42 -12.75
C ILE A 138 11.86 13.65 -13.66
N ASP A 139 13.08 13.54 -13.12
CA ASP A 139 14.31 13.59 -13.92
C ASP A 139 14.33 12.45 -14.94
N LYS A 140 14.77 12.72 -16.17
CA LYS A 140 14.63 11.79 -17.30
C LYS A 140 15.36 10.45 -17.12
N ASP A 141 16.40 10.42 -16.31
CA ASP A 141 17.24 9.24 -16.04
C ASP A 141 16.77 8.40 -14.85
N LEU A 142 15.68 8.78 -14.17
CA LEU A 142 15.05 8.02 -13.10
C LEU A 142 13.89 7.18 -13.63
N ASP A 143 13.67 6.03 -13.02
CA ASP A 143 12.52 5.18 -13.28
C ASP A 143 11.39 5.47 -12.30
N ALA A 144 10.16 5.09 -12.68
CA ALA A 144 8.98 5.23 -11.84
C ALA A 144 8.15 3.95 -11.85
N ILE A 145 7.73 3.52 -10.67
CA ILE A 145 6.83 2.37 -10.45
C ILE A 145 5.60 2.84 -9.67
N SER A 146 4.42 2.38 -10.07
CA SER A 146 3.17 2.59 -9.33
C SER A 146 2.28 1.36 -9.39
N ASN A 147 1.06 1.47 -8.85
CA ASN A 147 0.06 0.39 -8.81
C ASN A 147 -0.22 -0.22 -10.19
N MET A 148 -0.39 0.62 -11.20
CA MET A 148 -0.75 0.20 -12.57
C MET A 148 0.43 0.32 -13.54
N PRO A 149 0.34 -0.30 -14.73
CA PRO A 149 1.34 -0.11 -15.79
C PRO A 149 1.44 1.35 -16.21
N ILE A 150 2.60 1.71 -16.76
CA ILE A 150 2.80 2.99 -17.44
C ILE A 150 1.90 3.01 -18.69
N GLU A 151 1.18 4.11 -18.88
CA GLU A 151 0.34 4.36 -20.05
C GLU A 151 1.10 5.18 -21.10
N SER A 152 1.84 6.22 -20.68
CA SER A 152 2.65 7.03 -21.54
C SER A 152 3.87 7.63 -20.84
N VAL A 153 4.92 7.91 -21.62
CA VAL A 153 6.11 8.64 -21.22
C VAL A 153 6.39 9.72 -22.24
N GLU A 154 6.43 10.96 -21.80
CA GLU A 154 6.79 12.13 -22.61
C GLU A 154 8.06 12.74 -22.05
N VAL A 155 9.07 13.00 -22.91
CA VAL A 155 10.35 13.59 -22.51
C VAL A 155 10.32 15.08 -22.79
N GLU A 156 10.62 15.89 -21.77
CA GLU A 156 10.68 17.35 -21.81
C GLU A 156 12.06 17.79 -21.30
N ASP A 157 13.00 18.08 -22.20
CA ASP A 157 14.38 18.51 -21.89
C ASP A 157 15.12 17.52 -20.95
N ASP A 158 15.30 17.88 -19.68
CA ASP A 158 15.96 17.10 -18.63
C ASP A 158 14.98 16.33 -17.72
N LYS A 159 13.69 16.49 -17.96
CA LYS A 159 12.61 15.83 -17.26
C LYS A 159 11.88 14.84 -18.17
N LYS A 160 11.09 13.97 -17.56
CA LYS A 160 10.05 13.20 -18.25
C LYS A 160 8.76 13.21 -17.44
N VAL A 161 7.65 13.15 -18.17
CA VAL A 161 6.30 13.00 -17.61
C VAL A 161 5.87 11.54 -17.81
N VAL A 162 5.68 10.83 -16.72
CA VAL A 162 5.26 9.42 -16.70
C VAL A 162 3.82 9.36 -16.23
N SER A 163 2.92 8.90 -17.08
CA SER A 163 1.50 8.71 -16.76
C SER A 163 1.20 7.23 -16.62
N PHE A 164 0.53 6.85 -15.53
CA PHE A 164 0.12 5.47 -15.29
C PHE A 164 -1.33 5.25 -15.68
N GLN A 165 -1.71 4.03 -16.01
CA GLN A 165 -3.11 3.66 -16.20
C GLN A 165 -3.91 3.90 -14.92
N LYS A 166 -5.20 4.20 -15.06
CA LYS A 166 -6.09 4.39 -13.93
C LYS A 166 -6.26 3.09 -13.14
N THR A 167 -6.25 3.18 -11.81
CA THR A 167 -6.45 2.02 -10.93
C THR A 167 -7.91 1.57 -10.91
N LEU A 168 -8.16 0.39 -10.38
CA LEU A 168 -9.48 0.04 -9.86
C LEU A 168 -9.81 0.90 -8.63
N ARG A 169 -11.05 0.85 -8.18
CA ARG A 169 -11.44 1.54 -6.94
C ARG A 169 -10.76 0.90 -5.73
N MET A 170 -9.92 1.66 -5.06
CA MET A 170 -9.15 1.22 -3.89
C MET A 170 -9.08 2.30 -2.81
N SER A 171 -8.69 1.89 -1.61
CA SER A 171 -8.44 2.79 -0.49
C SER A 171 -7.14 3.58 -0.70
N THR A 172 -7.04 4.77 -0.10
CA THR A 172 -5.86 5.65 -0.20
C THR A 172 -4.58 4.98 0.28
N TYR A 173 -4.64 4.15 1.32
CA TYR A 173 -3.48 3.51 1.91
C TYR A 173 -2.77 2.53 0.98
N LEU A 174 -3.44 2.07 -0.08
CA LEU A 174 -2.91 1.14 -1.10
C LEU A 174 -2.22 1.84 -2.29
N LEU A 175 -2.28 3.17 -2.36
CA LEU A 175 -1.63 3.93 -3.42
C LEU A 175 -0.12 3.90 -3.21
N TYR A 176 0.61 3.65 -4.29
CA TYR A 176 2.06 3.57 -4.28
C TYR A 176 2.70 4.40 -5.38
N LEU A 177 3.84 5.00 -5.06
CA LEU A 177 4.83 5.43 -6.01
C LEU A 177 6.24 5.10 -5.53
N GLY A 178 7.09 4.69 -6.47
CA GLY A 178 8.52 4.52 -6.28
C GLY A 178 9.27 5.21 -7.43
N ILE A 179 10.27 6.03 -7.10
CA ILE A 179 11.08 6.76 -8.08
C ILE A 179 12.55 6.55 -7.74
N GLY A 180 13.34 6.10 -8.70
CA GLY A 180 14.75 5.81 -8.49
C GLY A 180 15.36 5.12 -9.70
N ARG A 181 16.47 4.42 -9.48
CA ARG A 181 17.08 3.54 -10.48
C ARG A 181 16.78 2.12 -10.11
N PHE A 182 15.95 1.46 -10.89
CA PHE A 182 15.54 0.08 -10.64
C PHE A 182 16.19 -0.87 -11.63
N GLU A 183 16.49 -2.07 -11.15
CA GLU A 183 16.78 -3.24 -11.96
C GLU A 183 15.65 -4.24 -11.79
N GLU A 184 15.16 -4.81 -12.88
CA GLU A 184 13.98 -5.66 -12.87
C GLU A 184 14.28 -7.07 -13.41
N ALA A 185 13.68 -8.08 -12.76
CA ALA A 185 13.52 -9.40 -13.31
C ALA A 185 12.02 -9.69 -13.51
N LYS A 186 11.65 -10.33 -14.62
CA LYS A 186 10.25 -10.50 -15.03
C LYS A 186 9.92 -11.93 -15.36
N GLU A 187 8.75 -12.33 -14.92
CA GLU A 187 8.10 -13.60 -15.24
C GLU A 187 6.65 -13.34 -15.66
N ARG A 188 5.97 -14.35 -16.19
CA ARG A 188 4.55 -14.25 -16.54
C ARG A 188 3.76 -15.43 -15.97
N LEU A 189 2.51 -15.12 -15.58
CA LEU A 189 1.50 -16.11 -15.25
C LEU A 189 0.25 -15.79 -16.09
N GLY A 190 0.09 -16.48 -17.23
CA GLY A 190 -0.93 -16.11 -18.21
C GLY A 190 -0.73 -14.66 -18.69
N ASP A 191 -1.76 -13.82 -18.50
CA ASP A 191 -1.72 -12.41 -18.88
C ASP A 191 -1.13 -11.50 -17.80
N ILE A 192 -0.79 -12.03 -16.62
CA ILE A 192 -0.24 -11.27 -15.50
C ILE A 192 1.28 -11.20 -15.63
N GLU A 193 1.85 -10.00 -15.59
CA GLU A 193 3.28 -9.79 -15.42
C GLU A 193 3.63 -9.81 -13.92
N VAL A 194 4.57 -10.69 -13.53
CA VAL A 194 5.13 -10.76 -12.17
C VAL A 194 6.54 -10.19 -12.23
N ILE A 195 6.79 -9.08 -11.56
CA ILE A 195 7.99 -8.28 -11.72
C ILE A 195 8.66 -8.14 -10.35
N PHE A 196 9.92 -8.56 -10.26
CA PHE A 196 10.78 -8.23 -9.14
C PHE A 196 11.56 -6.95 -9.49
N ALA A 197 11.48 -5.92 -8.65
CA ALA A 197 12.19 -4.67 -8.83
C ALA A 197 13.06 -4.37 -7.60
N THR A 198 14.32 -4.04 -7.83
CA THR A 198 15.31 -3.81 -6.79
C THR A 198 16.31 -2.72 -7.19
N SER A 199 17.19 -2.34 -6.26
CA SER A 199 18.34 -1.49 -6.59
C SER A 199 19.31 -2.18 -7.55
N THR A 200 20.08 -1.40 -8.30
CA THR A 200 21.01 -1.89 -9.32
C THR A 200 21.97 -2.96 -8.79
N GLY A 201 22.19 -4.02 -9.57
CA GLY A 201 23.12 -5.13 -9.27
C GLY A 201 22.49 -6.28 -8.48
N LYS A 202 21.18 -6.25 -8.17
CA LYS A 202 20.52 -7.24 -7.32
C LYS A 202 19.40 -8.04 -8.01
N ALA A 203 19.06 -7.80 -9.28
CA ALA A 203 17.93 -8.47 -9.96
C ALA A 203 18.00 -10.01 -9.91
N GLY A 204 19.19 -10.57 -9.91
CA GLY A 204 19.40 -12.03 -9.78
C GLY A 204 18.89 -12.63 -8.46
N LYS A 205 18.68 -11.83 -7.41
CA LYS A 205 18.16 -12.29 -6.13
C LYS A 205 16.63 -12.44 -6.09
N GLY A 206 15.93 -12.06 -7.15
CA GLY A 206 14.46 -12.09 -7.22
C GLY A 206 13.87 -13.42 -7.70
N GLN A 207 14.67 -14.35 -8.23
CA GLN A 207 14.17 -15.55 -8.92
C GLN A 207 13.26 -16.41 -8.03
N PHE A 208 13.65 -16.62 -6.78
CA PHE A 208 12.85 -17.41 -5.84
C PHE A 208 11.54 -16.68 -5.47
N ALA A 209 11.59 -15.37 -5.26
CA ALA A 209 10.40 -14.57 -4.96
C ALA A 209 9.40 -14.56 -6.11
N LEU A 210 9.88 -14.48 -7.37
CA LEU A 210 9.04 -14.59 -8.57
C LEU A 210 8.35 -15.96 -8.66
N GLU A 211 9.07 -17.04 -8.37
CA GLU A 211 8.50 -18.40 -8.34
C GLU A 211 7.43 -18.51 -7.23
N ALA A 212 7.73 -18.07 -6.01
CA ALA A 212 6.79 -18.08 -4.91
C ALA A 212 5.54 -17.26 -5.21
N ALA A 213 5.69 -16.08 -5.84
CA ALA A 213 4.57 -15.24 -6.23
C ALA A 213 3.68 -15.89 -7.28
N LYS A 214 4.25 -16.54 -8.31
CA LYS A 214 3.46 -17.26 -9.32
C LYS A 214 2.65 -18.39 -8.71
N ARG A 215 3.28 -19.22 -7.86
CA ARG A 215 2.59 -20.31 -7.14
C ARG A 215 1.45 -19.79 -6.26
N SER A 216 1.68 -18.68 -5.57
CA SER A 216 0.66 -18.05 -4.72
C SER A 216 -0.51 -17.51 -5.54
N LEU A 217 -0.25 -16.81 -6.64
CA LEU A 217 -1.29 -16.31 -7.53
C LEU A 217 -2.13 -17.44 -8.14
N GLU A 218 -1.49 -18.52 -8.64
CA GLU A 218 -2.21 -19.68 -9.16
C GLU A 218 -3.12 -20.29 -8.11
N PHE A 219 -2.59 -20.50 -6.90
CA PHE A 219 -3.36 -21.04 -5.80
C PHE A 219 -4.55 -20.17 -5.45
N TYR A 220 -4.34 -18.86 -5.24
CA TYR A 220 -5.42 -17.95 -4.83
C TYR A 220 -6.51 -17.81 -5.88
N GLN A 221 -6.14 -17.67 -7.17
CA GLN A 221 -7.12 -17.63 -8.24
C GLN A 221 -7.99 -18.89 -8.29
N SER A 222 -7.37 -20.05 -8.11
CA SER A 222 -8.08 -21.33 -8.08
C SER A 222 -8.93 -21.49 -6.83
N TYR A 223 -8.37 -21.15 -5.67
CA TYR A 223 -9.03 -21.34 -4.37
C TYR A 223 -10.25 -20.43 -4.18
N PHE A 224 -10.12 -19.14 -4.55
CA PHE A 224 -11.22 -18.18 -4.43
C PHE A 224 -12.18 -18.20 -5.63
N GLY A 225 -11.79 -18.78 -6.76
CA GLY A 225 -12.55 -18.69 -8.01
C GLY A 225 -12.62 -17.27 -8.58
N ILE A 226 -11.71 -16.38 -8.15
CA ILE A 226 -11.62 -14.97 -8.55
C ILE A 226 -10.22 -14.72 -9.10
N SER A 227 -10.13 -14.39 -10.40
CA SER A 227 -8.86 -14.06 -11.04
C SER A 227 -8.20 -12.84 -10.40
N TYR A 228 -6.88 -12.77 -10.46
CA TYR A 228 -6.15 -11.57 -10.06
C TYR A 228 -6.58 -10.38 -10.93
N MET A 229 -6.85 -9.26 -10.31
CA MET A 229 -7.62 -8.17 -10.90
C MET A 229 -6.79 -7.21 -11.75
N LEU A 230 -5.46 -7.26 -11.64
CA LEU A 230 -4.56 -6.31 -12.31
C LEU A 230 -3.69 -7.02 -13.36
N PRO A 231 -3.22 -6.29 -14.39
CA PRO A 231 -2.39 -6.89 -15.45
C PRO A 231 -0.95 -7.17 -15.01
N LYS A 232 -0.55 -6.68 -13.84
CA LYS A 232 0.80 -6.87 -13.31
C LYS A 232 0.81 -6.87 -11.78
N VAL A 233 1.85 -7.45 -11.20
CA VAL A 233 2.25 -7.25 -9.81
C VAL A 233 3.76 -7.04 -9.74
N HIS A 234 4.17 -5.95 -9.12
CA HIS A 234 5.57 -5.72 -8.72
C HIS A 234 5.79 -6.23 -7.29
N LEU A 235 6.93 -6.85 -7.08
CA LEU A 235 7.54 -7.15 -5.80
C LEU A 235 8.77 -6.23 -5.70
N ILE A 236 8.69 -5.20 -4.87
CA ILE A 236 9.65 -4.10 -4.87
C ILE A 236 10.46 -4.14 -3.59
N THR A 237 11.78 -4.22 -3.66
CA THR A 237 12.62 -4.04 -2.47
C THR A 237 12.82 -2.57 -2.16
N VAL A 238 12.62 -2.22 -0.90
CA VAL A 238 12.86 -0.87 -0.38
C VAL A 238 14.01 -0.95 0.64
N PRO A 239 15.13 -0.24 0.41
CA PRO A 239 16.33 -0.33 1.25
C PRO A 239 16.09 0.03 2.72
N GLU A 240 15.32 1.09 2.96
CA GLU A 240 14.88 1.47 4.31
C GLU A 240 13.35 1.42 4.39
N PHE A 241 12.86 0.38 5.05
CA PHE A 241 11.44 0.10 5.20
C PHE A 241 11.13 -0.30 6.64
N ALA A 242 10.15 0.36 7.26
CA ALA A 242 9.83 0.15 8.67
C ALA A 242 9.19 -1.23 8.93
N ALA A 243 8.28 -1.66 8.05
CA ALA A 243 7.60 -2.95 8.12
C ALA A 243 8.42 -4.08 7.46
N GLY A 244 7.90 -5.29 7.47
CA GLY A 244 8.42 -6.43 6.70
C GLY A 244 8.08 -6.30 5.22
N ALA A 245 6.80 -6.04 4.93
CA ALA A 245 6.26 -5.79 3.61
C ALA A 245 4.99 -4.93 3.69
N MET A 246 4.40 -4.59 2.54
CA MET A 246 3.17 -3.81 2.41
C MET A 246 2.47 -4.15 1.09
N GLU A 247 1.20 -4.45 1.17
CA GLU A 247 0.34 -4.97 0.11
C GLU A 247 -0.12 -3.97 -0.95
N ASN A 248 0.50 -2.83 -1.16
CA ASN A 248 0.09 -1.83 -2.15
C ASN A 248 -0.40 -2.50 -3.44
N TRP A 249 -1.63 -2.19 -3.89
CA TRP A 249 -2.28 -2.99 -4.93
C TRP A 249 -1.52 -2.99 -6.25
N GLY A 250 -0.97 -4.15 -6.63
CA GLY A 250 -0.15 -4.32 -7.83
C GLY A 250 1.28 -3.78 -7.74
N ALA A 251 1.72 -3.29 -6.55
CA ALA A 251 3.05 -2.72 -6.33
C ALA A 251 3.51 -2.98 -4.88
N ILE A 252 3.59 -4.26 -4.51
CA ILE A 252 3.91 -4.73 -3.18
C ILE A 252 5.35 -4.36 -2.82
N THR A 253 5.53 -3.72 -1.67
CA THR A 253 6.86 -3.33 -1.18
C THR A 253 7.34 -4.26 -0.09
N PHE A 254 8.65 -4.48 -0.04
CA PHE A 254 9.30 -5.39 0.89
C PHE A 254 10.59 -4.78 1.43
N ARG A 255 10.87 -5.05 2.68
CA ARG A 255 12.25 -4.93 3.17
C ARG A 255 13.15 -5.90 2.40
N GLU A 256 14.36 -5.51 2.01
CA GLU A 256 15.28 -6.35 1.23
C GLU A 256 15.43 -7.77 1.82
N ALA A 257 15.62 -7.88 3.14
CA ALA A 257 15.76 -9.17 3.82
C ALA A 257 14.50 -10.06 3.79
N ALA A 258 13.34 -9.50 3.45
CA ALA A 258 12.08 -10.24 3.36
C ALA A 258 11.77 -10.72 1.94
N LEU A 259 12.58 -10.34 0.95
CA LEU A 259 12.34 -10.69 -0.46
C LEU A 259 13.56 -11.26 -1.18
N GLU A 260 14.78 -10.76 -0.89
CA GLU A 260 15.98 -11.14 -1.62
C GLU A 260 16.47 -12.53 -1.19
N VAL A 261 16.67 -13.41 -2.17
CA VAL A 261 17.24 -14.76 -1.99
C VAL A 261 18.36 -14.96 -2.99
N ASP A 262 19.52 -15.36 -2.51
CA ASP A 262 20.66 -15.76 -3.33
C ASP A 262 20.97 -17.28 -3.19
N GLU A 263 22.01 -17.74 -3.87
CA GLU A 263 22.43 -19.15 -3.85
C GLU A 263 22.90 -19.63 -2.46
N ASN A 264 23.41 -18.71 -1.62
CA ASN A 264 23.87 -18.98 -0.27
C ASN A 264 22.76 -18.93 0.77
N SER A 265 21.56 -18.46 0.40
CA SER A 265 20.43 -18.32 1.30
C SER A 265 19.94 -19.68 1.77
N GLY A 266 19.92 -19.84 3.11
CA GLY A 266 19.52 -21.10 3.76
C GLY A 266 18.00 -21.34 3.69
N PHE A 267 17.59 -22.54 4.10
CA PHE A 267 16.19 -22.98 4.12
C PHE A 267 15.25 -22.01 4.86
N LYS A 268 15.67 -21.51 6.04
CA LYS A 268 14.83 -20.57 6.83
C LYS A 268 14.54 -19.28 6.08
N THR A 269 15.52 -18.73 5.36
CA THR A 269 15.36 -17.53 4.56
C THR A 269 14.37 -17.76 3.41
N ARG A 270 14.55 -18.85 2.66
CA ARG A 270 13.65 -19.20 1.55
C ARG A 270 12.21 -19.39 2.03
N ARG A 271 12.03 -20.14 3.13
CA ARG A 271 10.70 -20.31 3.73
C ARG A 271 10.09 -18.98 4.14
N ARG A 272 10.84 -18.13 4.85
CA ARG A 272 10.33 -16.81 5.26
C ARG A 272 9.94 -15.93 4.07
N VAL A 273 10.74 -15.92 3.01
CA VAL A 273 10.41 -15.17 1.79
C VAL A 273 9.12 -15.72 1.15
N ALA A 274 8.95 -17.04 1.05
CA ALA A 274 7.72 -17.62 0.53
C ALA A 274 6.49 -17.26 1.39
N GLU A 275 6.62 -17.31 2.72
CA GLU A 275 5.54 -16.92 3.66
C GLU A 275 5.14 -15.46 3.50
N VAL A 276 6.11 -14.54 3.45
CA VAL A 276 5.83 -13.10 3.31
C VAL A 276 5.25 -12.78 1.93
N VAL A 277 5.82 -13.31 0.85
CA VAL A 277 5.28 -13.12 -0.51
C VAL A 277 3.85 -13.64 -0.62
N ALA A 278 3.57 -14.80 -0.01
CA ALA A 278 2.24 -15.38 -0.01
C ALA A 278 1.25 -14.54 0.82
N HIS A 279 1.68 -14.02 1.97
CA HIS A 279 0.89 -13.13 2.83
C HIS A 279 0.49 -11.86 2.05
N GLU A 280 1.44 -11.15 1.48
CA GLU A 280 1.19 -9.91 0.72
C GLU A 280 0.31 -10.14 -0.52
N LEU A 281 0.43 -11.29 -1.16
CA LEU A 281 -0.44 -11.64 -2.28
C LEU A 281 -1.85 -12.02 -1.84
N ALA A 282 -2.05 -12.58 -0.64
CA ALA A 282 -3.38 -12.82 -0.10
C ALA A 282 -4.14 -11.52 0.14
N HIS A 283 -3.46 -10.48 0.57
CA HIS A 283 -4.02 -9.14 0.71
C HIS A 283 -4.62 -8.59 -0.58
N GLN A 284 -4.17 -9.01 -1.75
CA GLN A 284 -4.74 -8.54 -3.02
C GLN A 284 -6.25 -8.86 -3.11
N TRP A 285 -6.72 -9.88 -2.38
CA TRP A 285 -8.13 -10.21 -2.18
C TRP A 285 -8.64 -9.67 -0.84
N PHE A 286 -7.95 -9.95 0.29
CA PHE A 286 -8.33 -9.54 1.64
C PHE A 286 -7.55 -8.30 2.09
N GLY A 287 -8.13 -7.14 1.95
CA GLY A 287 -7.53 -5.82 2.16
C GLY A 287 -7.76 -4.93 0.95
N ASN A 288 -7.48 -5.42 -0.25
CA ASN A 288 -7.50 -4.65 -1.48
C ASN A 288 -8.84 -4.78 -2.23
N LEU A 289 -9.20 -5.96 -2.69
CA LEU A 289 -10.48 -6.18 -3.36
C LEU A 289 -11.64 -5.97 -2.39
N VAL A 290 -11.65 -6.69 -1.27
CA VAL A 290 -12.54 -6.44 -0.14
C VAL A 290 -11.74 -5.80 0.99
N THR A 291 -12.27 -4.74 1.60
CA THR A 291 -11.57 -3.94 2.60
C THR A 291 -12.47 -3.71 3.80
N MET A 292 -11.90 -3.70 4.99
CA MET A 292 -12.60 -3.32 6.20
C MET A 292 -13.19 -1.91 6.11
N LYS A 293 -14.28 -1.66 6.79
CA LYS A 293 -14.87 -0.31 6.86
C LYS A 293 -14.03 0.65 7.68
N TRP A 294 -13.46 0.15 8.76
CA TRP A 294 -12.58 0.90 9.64
C TRP A 294 -11.55 -0.04 10.28
N TRP A 295 -10.53 0.50 10.84
CA TRP A 295 -9.40 -0.20 11.43
C TRP A 295 -9.74 -1.08 12.64
N ASN A 296 -10.96 -1.00 13.18
CA ASN A 296 -11.47 -1.94 14.18
C ASN A 296 -11.34 -3.41 13.72
N ASP A 297 -11.48 -3.59 12.42
CA ASP A 297 -11.51 -4.89 11.75
C ASP A 297 -10.19 -5.17 11.00
N LEU A 298 -9.05 -4.62 11.44
CA LEU A 298 -7.73 -4.88 10.85
C LEU A 298 -7.44 -6.37 10.68
N TRP A 299 -7.91 -7.19 11.62
CA TRP A 299 -7.76 -8.64 11.55
C TRP A 299 -8.37 -9.29 10.29
N LEU A 300 -9.37 -8.68 9.66
CA LEU A 300 -9.94 -9.15 8.38
C LEU A 300 -8.92 -9.06 7.24
N ASN A 301 -7.97 -8.15 7.33
CA ASN A 301 -6.83 -8.09 6.44
C ASN A 301 -5.75 -9.06 6.93
N GLU A 302 -5.20 -8.85 8.12
CA GLU A 302 -3.98 -9.47 8.60
C GLU A 302 -4.13 -10.94 8.97
N SER A 303 -5.19 -11.30 9.67
CA SER A 303 -5.42 -12.70 10.04
C SER A 303 -5.71 -13.56 8.80
N PHE A 304 -6.50 -13.04 7.84
CA PHE A 304 -6.77 -13.75 6.59
C PHE A 304 -5.50 -13.90 5.76
N ALA A 305 -4.70 -12.85 5.61
CA ALA A 305 -3.45 -12.92 4.87
C ALA A 305 -2.46 -13.88 5.53
N THR A 306 -2.34 -13.86 6.85
CA THR A 306 -1.50 -14.81 7.60
C THR A 306 -1.97 -16.25 7.37
N PHE A 307 -3.24 -16.55 7.60
CA PHE A 307 -3.81 -17.87 7.42
C PHE A 307 -3.62 -18.38 5.98
N MET A 308 -3.95 -17.57 4.99
CA MET A 308 -3.84 -17.91 3.58
C MET A 308 -2.39 -18.04 3.12
N GLY A 309 -1.48 -17.23 3.66
CA GLY A 309 -0.05 -17.31 3.42
C GLY A 309 0.50 -18.69 3.81
N TYR A 310 0.22 -19.13 5.03
CA TYR A 310 0.62 -20.47 5.47
C TYR A 310 -0.04 -21.60 4.66
N LYS A 311 -1.30 -21.45 4.30
CA LYS A 311 -2.05 -22.42 3.51
C LYS A 311 -1.45 -22.63 2.10
N VAL A 312 -1.09 -21.56 1.40
CA VAL A 312 -0.50 -21.68 0.07
C VAL A 312 0.92 -22.22 0.14
N VAL A 313 1.72 -21.81 1.13
CA VAL A 313 3.09 -22.33 1.28
C VAL A 313 3.09 -23.82 1.62
N ASP A 314 2.16 -24.30 2.47
CA ASP A 314 1.96 -25.73 2.74
C ASP A 314 1.62 -26.52 1.46
N THR A 315 0.79 -25.93 0.61
CA THR A 315 0.42 -26.55 -0.67
C THR A 315 1.56 -26.55 -1.69
N ALA A 316 2.29 -25.44 -1.77
CA ALA A 316 3.37 -25.25 -2.73
C ALA A 316 4.68 -25.99 -2.35
N TYR A 317 4.90 -26.19 -1.06
CA TYR A 317 6.11 -26.77 -0.48
C TYR A 317 5.76 -27.71 0.69
N PRO A 318 5.06 -28.84 0.45
CA PRO A 318 4.53 -29.71 1.50
C PRO A 318 5.60 -30.31 2.42
N GLU A 319 6.82 -30.46 1.90
CA GLU A 319 7.97 -30.97 2.67
C GLU A 319 8.47 -29.99 3.74
N TRP A 320 8.03 -28.73 3.71
CA TRP A 320 8.47 -27.72 4.68
C TRP A 320 7.70 -27.76 5.99
N SER A 321 6.56 -28.49 6.03
CA SER A 321 5.74 -28.65 7.24
C SER A 321 5.41 -27.31 7.92
N VAL A 322 5.02 -26.31 7.15
CA VAL A 322 4.87 -24.90 7.63
C VAL A 322 3.82 -24.73 8.71
N TRP A 323 2.83 -25.63 8.80
CA TRP A 323 1.86 -25.60 9.90
C TRP A 323 2.48 -25.94 11.27
N GLN A 324 3.60 -26.66 11.32
CA GLN A 324 4.36 -26.83 12.56
C GLN A 324 5.04 -25.52 12.96
N GLU A 325 5.61 -24.82 12.00
CA GLU A 325 6.19 -23.49 12.22
C GLU A 325 5.11 -22.49 12.67
N PHE A 326 3.93 -22.48 12.03
CA PHE A 326 2.78 -21.67 12.46
C PHE A 326 2.48 -21.86 13.94
N LEU A 327 2.48 -23.10 14.44
CA LEU A 327 2.24 -23.38 15.86
C LEU A 327 3.35 -22.81 16.76
N ILE A 328 4.60 -22.84 16.30
CA ILE A 328 5.76 -22.40 17.09
C ILE A 328 5.90 -20.89 17.09
N THR A 329 5.57 -20.22 15.99
CA THR A 329 5.74 -18.76 15.82
C THR A 329 4.43 -18.01 16.06
N GLU A 330 3.47 -18.14 15.15
CA GLU A 330 2.23 -17.35 15.16
C GLU A 330 1.33 -17.71 16.35
N ALA A 331 1.02 -19.00 16.50
CA ALA A 331 0.09 -19.44 17.56
C ALA A 331 0.69 -19.25 18.96
N SER A 332 1.96 -19.60 19.17
CA SER A 332 2.59 -19.42 20.48
C SER A 332 2.82 -17.95 20.83
N GLY A 333 3.20 -17.12 19.84
CA GLY A 333 3.31 -15.67 20.00
C GLY A 333 1.98 -15.06 20.39
N ALA A 334 0.91 -15.40 19.66
CA ALA A 334 -0.44 -14.95 19.95
C ALA A 334 -0.91 -15.37 21.34
N MET A 335 -0.69 -16.63 21.76
CA MET A 335 -1.01 -17.09 23.11
C MET A 335 -0.24 -16.33 24.20
N ALA A 336 1.04 -16.08 23.98
CA ALA A 336 1.88 -15.31 24.91
C ALA A 336 1.35 -13.88 25.05
N ARG A 337 1.06 -13.20 23.96
CA ARG A 337 0.49 -11.85 23.93
C ARG A 337 -0.91 -11.81 24.57
N ASP A 338 -1.76 -12.77 24.24
CA ASP A 338 -3.14 -12.87 24.75
C ASP A 338 -3.22 -13.17 26.25
N SER A 339 -2.18 -13.77 26.84
CA SER A 339 -2.12 -14.03 28.28
C SER A 339 -1.82 -12.79 29.14
N LEU A 340 -1.44 -11.67 28.52
CA LEU A 340 -1.09 -10.44 29.21
C LEU A 340 -2.34 -9.69 29.68
N LYS A 341 -2.22 -8.94 30.79
CA LYS A 341 -3.32 -8.13 31.32
C LYS A 341 -3.75 -7.00 30.38
N ASN A 342 -2.86 -6.55 29.52
CA ASN A 342 -3.08 -5.50 28.50
C ASN A 342 -3.32 -6.08 27.12
N THR A 343 -3.84 -7.30 27.03
CA THR A 343 -4.31 -7.86 25.76
C THR A 343 -5.58 -7.15 25.29
N HIS A 344 -5.95 -7.39 24.05
CA HIS A 344 -7.18 -6.87 23.45
C HIS A 344 -7.92 -7.98 22.68
N PRO A 345 -9.21 -7.84 22.39
CA PRO A 345 -9.93 -8.75 21.50
C PRO A 345 -9.43 -8.61 20.06
N ILE A 346 -9.79 -9.55 19.17
CA ILE A 346 -9.43 -9.50 17.74
C ILE A 346 -10.02 -8.25 17.09
N GLU A 347 -11.29 -7.93 17.36
CA GLU A 347 -11.93 -6.67 16.98
C GLU A 347 -11.70 -5.63 18.07
N VAL A 348 -11.09 -4.50 17.73
CA VAL A 348 -10.69 -3.45 18.67
C VAL A 348 -11.38 -2.14 18.34
N ASP A 349 -11.99 -1.47 19.34
CA ASP A 349 -12.60 -0.14 19.14
C ASP A 349 -11.52 0.95 18.95
N ILE A 350 -11.18 1.25 17.69
CA ILE A 350 -10.21 2.28 17.28
C ILE A 350 -10.93 3.59 17.01
N LYS A 351 -10.53 4.64 17.73
CA LYS A 351 -11.17 5.96 17.67
C LYS A 351 -10.40 6.98 16.85
N SER A 352 -9.09 6.80 16.74
CA SER A 352 -8.22 7.74 16.04
C SER A 352 -7.10 7.00 15.30
N PRO A 353 -6.51 7.61 14.24
CA PRO A 353 -5.37 7.03 13.53
C PRO A 353 -4.17 6.70 14.44
N ASP A 354 -3.93 7.48 15.49
CA ASP A 354 -2.80 7.27 16.41
C ASP A 354 -2.89 5.95 17.20
N GLU A 355 -4.09 5.37 17.29
CA GLU A 355 -4.33 4.10 17.97
C GLU A 355 -4.07 2.88 17.06
N ILE A 356 -4.06 3.09 15.73
CA ILE A 356 -4.01 1.99 14.74
C ILE A 356 -2.69 1.24 14.84
N GLU A 357 -1.56 1.93 14.97
CA GLU A 357 -0.23 1.31 15.06
C GLU A 357 -0.11 0.29 16.21
N GLN A 358 -0.93 0.44 17.26
CA GLN A 358 -0.87 -0.41 18.44
C GLN A 358 -1.51 -1.77 18.26
N ILE A 359 -2.32 -1.95 17.21
CA ILE A 359 -3.02 -3.20 16.92
C ILE A 359 -2.38 -4.03 15.79
N PHE A 360 -1.26 -3.58 15.23
CA PHE A 360 -0.40 -4.40 14.37
C PHE A 360 0.44 -5.34 15.26
N ASP A 361 -0.20 -6.29 15.93
CA ASP A 361 0.42 -7.21 16.88
C ASP A 361 -0.03 -8.66 16.66
N GLU A 362 0.49 -9.57 17.45
CA GLU A 362 0.23 -11.01 17.35
C GLU A 362 -1.26 -11.38 17.51
N ILE A 363 -2.10 -10.49 18.03
CA ILE A 363 -3.55 -10.71 18.13
C ILE A 363 -4.18 -10.56 16.75
N SER A 364 -3.89 -9.47 16.06
CA SER A 364 -4.44 -9.20 14.72
C SER A 364 -3.90 -10.15 13.65
N TYR A 365 -2.68 -10.65 13.79
CA TYR A 365 -2.05 -11.62 12.88
C TYR A 365 -2.32 -13.07 13.32
N GLY A 366 -1.69 -13.51 14.39
CA GLY A 366 -1.62 -14.91 14.80
C GLY A 366 -2.88 -15.44 15.44
N LYS A 367 -3.50 -14.71 16.41
CA LYS A 367 -4.72 -15.17 17.09
C LYS A 367 -5.88 -15.30 16.11
N GLY A 368 -6.11 -14.28 15.26
CA GLY A 368 -7.17 -14.34 14.26
C GLY A 368 -6.94 -15.46 13.25
N ALA A 369 -5.70 -15.68 12.79
CA ALA A 369 -5.36 -16.79 11.90
C ALA A 369 -5.62 -18.17 12.55
N CYS A 370 -5.37 -18.32 13.85
CA CYS A 370 -5.74 -19.53 14.59
C CYS A 370 -7.25 -19.77 14.57
N ILE A 371 -8.06 -18.73 14.77
CA ILE A 371 -9.54 -18.84 14.72
C ILE A 371 -10.01 -19.23 13.32
N LEU A 372 -9.46 -18.61 12.26
CA LEU A 372 -9.78 -18.97 10.88
C LEU A 372 -9.46 -20.44 10.59
N ARG A 373 -8.30 -20.92 11.05
CA ARG A 373 -7.92 -22.33 10.92
C ARG A 373 -8.86 -23.28 11.65
N MET A 374 -9.35 -22.89 12.83
CA MET A 374 -10.36 -23.69 13.56
C MET A 374 -11.68 -23.75 12.80
N ILE A 375 -12.15 -22.62 12.24
CA ILE A 375 -13.38 -22.55 11.47
C ILE A 375 -13.28 -23.40 10.20
N GLU A 376 -12.16 -23.36 9.50
CA GLU A 376 -11.94 -24.18 8.31
C GLU A 376 -11.93 -25.69 8.62
N ALA A 377 -11.41 -26.08 9.80
CA ALA A 377 -11.33 -27.47 10.20
C ALA A 377 -12.66 -28.06 10.72
N TYR A 378 -13.64 -27.19 11.06
CA TYR A 378 -14.97 -27.58 11.55
C TYR A 378 -15.91 -27.90 10.41
#